data_75acbd8e47bc1a3186ba719d3c81dfc5
#
_entry.id   75acbd8e47bc1a3186ba719d3c81dfc5
#
_cell.length_a   1.000
_cell.length_b   1.000
_cell.length_c   1.000
_cell.angle_alpha   90.00
_cell.angle_beta   90.00
_cell.angle_gamma   90.00
#
_symmetry.space_group_name_H-M   'P 1'
#
loop_
_entity.id
_entity.type
_entity.pdbx_description
1 polymer ?
#
loop_
_entity_poly.entity_id
_entity_poly.type
_entity_poly.pdbx_seq_one_letter_code
_entity_poly.pdbx_strand_id
1 'polypeptide(L)'
;MSKSIMLNAVYYHFIIMNKIVKKEQFSEKVFKLVVEAPLIAKSRKAGHFVIVRVGDNGERMPLTIADSDVEAGTITLVVQTVGYSSTKLCQLNEGDYITDVVGPLGQATHIEKFGTVVCAGGGVGVAPMLPIIKALKAAGNKVVSVLAGRTKELIILEDEVRKHSDEVIIMTDDGSYGQKGVVTVGIEQVIQREKVDKCFAIGPAIMMKFCCLLTKKYNVPTDVSLNTIMVDGTGMCGACRITVGGKTKFVCVDGPEFDGHEVDFDEMFKRMGAFKPAEIEEMKKLEEHVKSATTEQKQET
;
A
#
# COMPACT_ATOMS: atom_id res chain seq x y z
N MET A 1 9.66 27.07 -34.95
CA MET A 1 9.09 25.77 -34.49
C MET A 1 7.75 25.59 -35.17
N SER A 2 7.56 24.47 -35.89
CA SER A 2 6.35 24.24 -36.69
C SER A 2 5.17 23.94 -35.77
N LYS A 3 3.94 24.35 -36.17
CA LYS A 3 2.68 24.08 -35.48
C LYS A 3 2.49 22.56 -35.17
N SER A 4 3.06 21.70 -36.00
CA SER A 4 3.06 20.23 -35.84
C SER A 4 3.84 19.78 -34.63
N ILE A 5 4.97 20.43 -34.28
CA ILE A 5 5.78 20.07 -33.10
C ILE A 5 5.09 20.52 -31.81
N MET A 6 4.41 21.68 -31.83
CA MET A 6 3.60 22.13 -30.69
C MET A 6 2.37 21.25 -30.47
N LEU A 7 1.67 20.85 -31.55
CA LEU A 7 0.51 19.93 -31.40
C LEU A 7 0.94 18.58 -30.84
N ASN A 8 2.08 18.04 -31.31
CA ASN A 8 2.60 16.78 -30.74
C ASN A 8 3.02 16.93 -29.29
N ALA A 9 3.67 18.03 -28.89
CA ALA A 9 4.05 18.26 -27.50
C ALA A 9 2.83 18.42 -26.58
N VAL A 10 1.78 19.10 -27.03
CA VAL A 10 0.50 19.20 -26.28
C VAL A 10 -0.22 17.86 -26.24
N TYR A 11 -0.21 17.08 -27.32
CA TYR A 11 -0.79 15.74 -27.38
C TYR A 11 -0.04 14.77 -26.49
N TYR A 12 1.30 14.81 -26.44
CA TYR A 12 2.11 14.03 -25.50
C TYR A 12 1.90 14.45 -24.05
N HIS A 13 1.73 15.74 -23.78
CA HIS A 13 1.45 16.23 -22.43
C HIS A 13 0.07 15.76 -21.92
N PHE A 14 -0.95 15.71 -22.81
CA PHE A 14 -2.28 15.16 -22.49
C PHE A 14 -2.28 13.64 -22.30
N ILE A 15 -1.35 12.91 -22.95
CA ILE A 15 -1.26 11.44 -22.82
C ILE A 15 -0.62 10.99 -21.48
N ILE A 16 0.09 11.89 -20.79
CA ILE A 16 0.86 11.57 -19.58
C ILE A 16 0.10 11.96 -18.29
N MET A 17 -1.03 12.64 -18.37
CA MET A 17 -1.79 13.02 -17.18
C MET A 17 -2.69 11.88 -16.73
N ASN A 18 -2.38 11.29 -15.57
CA ASN A 18 -3.09 10.15 -15.00
C ASN A 18 -4.40 10.64 -14.35
N LYS A 19 -5.52 10.50 -15.06
CA LYS A 19 -6.84 10.96 -14.63
C LYS A 19 -7.42 10.04 -13.57
N ILE A 20 -7.99 10.62 -12.52
CA ILE A 20 -8.82 9.89 -11.56
C ILE A 20 -10.20 9.68 -12.19
N VAL A 21 -10.52 8.43 -12.52
CA VAL A 21 -11.81 8.07 -13.16
C VAL A 21 -12.87 7.69 -12.13
N LYS A 22 -12.45 7.26 -10.94
CA LYS A 22 -13.35 6.96 -9.82
C LYS A 22 -12.67 7.20 -8.49
N LYS A 23 -13.44 7.76 -7.55
CA LYS A 23 -13.03 7.93 -6.15
C LYS A 23 -14.11 7.36 -5.24
N GLU A 24 -13.70 6.56 -4.27
CA GLU A 24 -14.58 5.95 -3.28
C GLU A 24 -13.96 6.14 -1.89
N GLN A 25 -14.75 6.52 -0.91
CA GLN A 25 -14.29 6.71 0.46
C GLN A 25 -14.69 5.49 1.30
N PHE A 26 -13.73 4.78 1.85
CA PHE A 26 -13.95 3.62 2.72
C PHE A 26 -14.16 4.04 4.19
N SER A 27 -13.44 5.07 4.63
CA SER A 27 -13.57 5.66 5.96
C SER A 27 -13.16 7.13 5.92
N GLU A 28 -13.26 7.85 7.04
CA GLU A 28 -12.85 9.26 7.11
C GLU A 28 -11.45 9.53 6.53
N LYS A 29 -10.53 8.54 6.65
CA LYS A 29 -9.12 8.68 6.26
C LYS A 29 -8.64 7.72 5.18
N VAL A 30 -9.51 6.88 4.62
CA VAL A 30 -9.10 5.88 3.61
C VAL A 30 -9.93 6.03 2.35
N PHE A 31 -9.23 6.20 1.23
CA PHE A 31 -9.82 6.43 -0.09
C PHE A 31 -9.29 5.42 -1.10
N LYS A 32 -10.18 4.99 -1.98
CA LYS A 32 -9.86 4.22 -3.18
C LYS A 32 -9.91 5.15 -4.38
N LEU A 33 -8.84 5.17 -5.16
CA LEU A 33 -8.72 5.93 -6.40
C LEU A 33 -8.51 4.96 -7.56
N VAL A 34 -9.33 5.08 -8.60
CA VAL A 34 -9.12 4.39 -9.88
C VAL A 34 -8.54 5.40 -10.85
N VAL A 35 -7.35 5.10 -11.39
CA VAL A 35 -6.53 6.05 -12.15
C VAL A 35 -6.22 5.48 -13.52
N GLU A 36 -6.37 6.29 -14.57
CA GLU A 36 -5.96 5.93 -15.93
C GLU A 36 -4.44 5.77 -15.98
N ALA A 37 -3.98 4.57 -16.31
CA ALA A 37 -2.56 4.21 -16.43
C ALA A 37 -2.41 2.94 -17.29
N PRO A 38 -2.74 2.95 -18.59
CA PRO A 38 -2.91 1.76 -19.42
C PRO A 38 -1.63 0.92 -19.54
N LEU A 39 -0.46 1.55 -19.61
CA LEU A 39 0.82 0.85 -19.70
C LEU A 39 1.14 0.11 -18.38
N ILE A 40 0.82 0.73 -17.24
CA ILE A 40 1.01 0.14 -15.92
C ILE A 40 -0.01 -0.99 -15.74
N ALA A 41 -1.29 -0.75 -16.06
CA ALA A 41 -2.35 -1.76 -15.94
C ALA A 41 -2.00 -3.05 -16.70
N LYS A 42 -1.43 -2.93 -17.90
CA LYS A 42 -1.03 -4.06 -18.76
C LYS A 42 0.16 -4.85 -18.23
N SER A 43 1.10 -4.19 -17.54
CA SER A 43 2.40 -4.78 -17.17
C SER A 43 2.53 -5.12 -15.69
N ARG A 44 1.63 -4.61 -14.83
CA ARG A 44 1.72 -4.85 -13.39
C ARG A 44 1.47 -6.31 -13.02
N LYS A 45 2.07 -6.77 -11.92
CA LYS A 45 1.82 -8.05 -11.24
C LYS A 45 1.54 -7.78 -9.75
N ALA A 46 1.11 -8.80 -9.00
CA ALA A 46 1.01 -8.71 -7.54
C ALA A 46 2.36 -8.27 -6.93
N GLY A 47 2.32 -7.44 -5.90
CA GLY A 47 3.51 -6.88 -5.24
C GLY A 47 4.06 -5.59 -5.89
N HIS A 48 3.75 -5.29 -7.15
CA HIS A 48 4.18 -4.05 -7.78
C HIS A 48 3.51 -2.82 -7.17
N PHE A 49 4.26 -1.72 -7.16
CA PHE A 49 3.80 -0.41 -6.70
C PHE A 49 4.08 0.69 -7.74
N VAL A 50 3.60 1.87 -7.48
CA VAL A 50 3.89 3.08 -8.24
C VAL A 50 4.44 4.17 -7.32
N ILE A 51 5.22 5.10 -7.88
CA ILE A 51 5.50 6.38 -7.23
C ILE A 51 4.50 7.41 -7.77
N VAL A 52 3.82 8.09 -6.87
CA VAL A 52 2.81 9.11 -7.16
C VAL A 52 3.30 10.48 -6.69
N ARG A 53 3.06 11.52 -7.49
CA ARG A 53 3.33 12.92 -7.12
C ARG A 53 2.16 13.82 -7.51
N VAL A 54 1.79 14.74 -6.62
CA VAL A 54 0.70 15.71 -6.84
C VAL A 54 1.26 17.14 -6.82
N GLY A 55 1.16 17.82 -7.94
CA GLY A 55 1.71 19.17 -8.16
C GLY A 55 3.23 19.17 -8.43
N ASP A 56 3.74 20.28 -8.98
CA ASP A 56 5.14 20.37 -9.44
C ASP A 56 6.16 20.23 -8.31
N ASN A 57 5.83 20.74 -7.13
CA ASN A 57 6.68 20.67 -5.92
C ASN A 57 6.21 19.59 -4.96
N GLY A 58 5.37 18.63 -5.40
CA GLY A 58 4.85 17.56 -4.57
C GLY A 58 5.92 16.53 -4.22
N GLU A 59 5.79 15.94 -3.03
CA GLU A 59 6.62 14.79 -2.64
C GLU A 59 6.21 13.54 -3.42
N ARG A 60 7.17 12.66 -3.59
CA ARG A 60 7.00 11.37 -4.25
C ARG A 60 6.63 10.32 -3.22
N MET A 61 5.47 9.66 -3.42
CA MET A 61 4.93 8.66 -2.50
C MET A 61 4.86 7.30 -3.17
N PRO A 62 5.38 6.23 -2.54
CA PRO A 62 5.13 4.87 -3.00
C PRO A 62 3.72 4.42 -2.61
N LEU A 63 2.97 3.90 -3.58
CA LEU A 63 1.65 3.32 -3.37
C LEU A 63 1.56 1.99 -4.11
N THR A 64 1.20 0.93 -3.40
CA THR A 64 1.02 -0.39 -4.01
C THR A 64 -0.22 -0.40 -4.91
N ILE A 65 -0.12 -1.07 -6.05
CA ILE A 65 -1.23 -1.26 -6.97
C ILE A 65 -2.15 -2.34 -6.41
N ALA A 66 -3.30 -1.94 -5.86
CA ALA A 66 -4.26 -2.84 -5.23
C ALA A 66 -5.04 -3.69 -6.25
N ASP A 67 -5.29 -3.14 -7.44
CA ASP A 67 -5.94 -3.86 -8.54
C ASP A 67 -5.65 -3.18 -9.88
N SER A 68 -6.06 -3.79 -10.99
CA SER A 68 -6.02 -3.17 -12.32
C SER A 68 -7.07 -3.78 -13.24
N ASP A 69 -7.55 -2.97 -14.15
CA ASP A 69 -8.36 -3.38 -15.28
C ASP A 69 -7.58 -3.07 -16.57
N VAL A 70 -7.20 -4.14 -17.28
CA VAL A 70 -6.38 -4.02 -18.51
C VAL A 70 -7.22 -3.48 -19.67
N GLU A 71 -8.52 -3.82 -19.74
CA GLU A 71 -9.42 -3.38 -20.80
C GLU A 71 -9.76 -1.89 -20.62
N ALA A 72 -10.07 -1.47 -19.40
CA ALA A 72 -10.29 -0.07 -19.06
C ALA A 72 -9.00 0.75 -19.01
N GLY A 73 -7.83 0.12 -18.99
CA GLY A 73 -6.52 0.79 -18.88
C GLY A 73 -6.31 1.49 -17.54
N THR A 74 -6.85 0.94 -16.45
CA THR A 74 -6.83 1.59 -15.13
C THR A 74 -6.10 0.77 -14.07
N ILE A 75 -5.56 1.47 -13.08
CA ILE A 75 -5.05 0.88 -11.84
C ILE A 75 -5.85 1.41 -10.64
N THR A 76 -5.92 0.60 -9.60
CA THR A 76 -6.56 0.97 -8.33
C THR A 76 -5.50 1.21 -7.26
N LEU A 77 -5.58 2.36 -6.61
CA LEU A 77 -4.76 2.74 -5.47
C LEU A 77 -5.67 2.91 -4.25
N VAL A 78 -5.23 2.43 -3.09
CA VAL A 78 -5.91 2.69 -1.81
C VAL A 78 -4.96 3.50 -0.94
N VAL A 79 -5.43 4.67 -0.53
CA VAL A 79 -4.61 5.70 0.12
C VAL A 79 -5.19 6.03 1.49
N GLN A 80 -4.35 6.01 2.51
CA GLN A 80 -4.69 6.53 3.83
C GLN A 80 -4.07 7.92 4.01
N THR A 81 -4.88 8.88 4.48
CA THR A 81 -4.41 10.23 4.80
C THR A 81 -3.62 10.21 6.11
N VAL A 82 -2.31 10.07 6.01
CA VAL A 82 -1.40 10.02 7.17
C VAL A 82 -0.44 11.21 7.26
N GLY A 83 -0.27 11.97 6.16
CA GLY A 83 0.63 13.11 6.06
C GLY A 83 0.19 14.09 4.98
N TYR A 84 0.96 15.16 4.78
CA TYR A 84 0.65 16.23 3.84
C TYR A 84 0.34 15.72 2.42
N SER A 85 1.25 14.95 1.85
CA SER A 85 1.16 14.51 0.45
C SER A 85 0.01 13.52 0.21
N SER A 86 -0.24 12.59 1.14
CA SER A 86 -1.38 11.66 1.06
C SER A 86 -2.72 12.39 1.24
N THR A 87 -2.78 13.41 2.10
CA THR A 87 -3.97 14.26 2.25
C THR A 87 -4.25 15.03 0.97
N LYS A 88 -3.22 15.64 0.37
CA LYS A 88 -3.34 16.38 -0.89
C LYS A 88 -3.80 15.49 -2.05
N LEU A 89 -3.30 14.26 -2.13
CA LEU A 89 -3.77 13.27 -3.13
C LEU A 89 -5.26 12.94 -2.92
N CYS A 90 -5.68 12.72 -1.67
CA CYS A 90 -7.06 12.39 -1.35
C CYS A 90 -8.03 13.58 -1.46
N GLN A 91 -7.55 14.81 -1.59
CA GLN A 91 -8.37 15.99 -1.90
C GLN A 91 -8.76 16.08 -3.37
N LEU A 92 -8.02 15.43 -4.28
CA LEU A 92 -8.38 15.36 -5.68
C LEU A 92 -9.71 14.63 -5.87
N ASN A 93 -10.47 15.04 -6.88
CA ASN A 93 -11.79 14.51 -7.21
C ASN A 93 -11.76 13.66 -8.50
N GLU A 94 -12.87 13.00 -8.79
CA GLU A 94 -13.08 12.39 -10.10
C GLU A 94 -12.98 13.45 -11.19
N GLY A 95 -12.21 13.14 -12.23
CA GLY A 95 -11.90 14.06 -13.32
C GLY A 95 -10.60 14.83 -13.14
N ASP A 96 -10.06 14.94 -11.92
CA ASP A 96 -8.76 15.57 -11.66
C ASP A 96 -7.61 14.65 -12.11
N TYR A 97 -6.41 15.24 -12.19
CA TYR A 97 -5.22 14.56 -12.67
C TYR A 97 -4.12 14.47 -11.61
N ILE A 98 -3.49 13.31 -11.55
CA ILE A 98 -2.27 13.11 -10.77
C ILE A 98 -1.08 13.49 -11.63
N THR A 99 -0.19 14.34 -11.14
CA THR A 99 0.93 14.89 -11.91
C THR A 99 1.86 13.79 -12.44
N ASP A 100 2.31 12.88 -11.58
CA ASP A 100 3.10 11.72 -11.98
C ASP A 100 2.55 10.44 -11.37
N VAL A 101 2.51 9.39 -12.19
CA VAL A 101 2.33 8.00 -11.77
C VAL A 101 3.39 7.17 -12.49
N VAL A 102 4.45 6.80 -11.78
CA VAL A 102 5.62 6.11 -12.34
C VAL A 102 5.59 4.64 -11.88
N GLY A 103 5.60 3.73 -12.83
CA GLY A 103 5.58 2.29 -12.56
C GLY A 103 5.27 1.42 -13.77
N PRO A 104 5.03 0.12 -13.57
CA PRO A 104 5.11 -0.57 -12.29
C PRO A 104 6.55 -0.67 -11.80
N LEU A 105 6.75 -0.56 -10.48
CA LEU A 105 8.04 -0.61 -9.80
C LEU A 105 8.07 -1.80 -8.83
N GLY A 106 9.28 -2.15 -8.38
CA GLY A 106 9.52 -3.28 -7.48
C GLY A 106 9.57 -4.62 -8.19
N GLN A 107 9.78 -5.67 -7.39
CA GLN A 107 9.70 -7.05 -7.83
C GLN A 107 8.27 -7.57 -7.67
N ALA A 108 7.84 -8.44 -8.59
CA ALA A 108 6.58 -9.14 -8.41
C ALA A 108 6.69 -10.13 -7.25
N THR A 109 5.60 -10.29 -6.49
CA THR A 109 5.48 -11.33 -5.46
C THR A 109 5.81 -12.70 -6.04
N HIS A 110 6.64 -13.46 -5.36
CA HIS A 110 6.87 -14.86 -5.70
C HIS A 110 5.63 -15.68 -5.37
N ILE A 111 4.96 -16.17 -6.41
CA ILE A 111 3.73 -16.97 -6.32
C ILE A 111 3.99 -18.37 -6.81
N GLU A 112 3.75 -19.35 -5.94
CA GLU A 112 3.76 -20.77 -6.27
C GLU A 112 2.71 -21.52 -5.44
N LYS A 113 2.58 -22.82 -5.64
CA LYS A 113 1.72 -23.67 -4.82
C LYS A 113 2.47 -24.09 -3.55
N PHE A 114 2.41 -23.27 -2.51
CA PHE A 114 3.01 -23.54 -1.20
C PHE A 114 2.23 -24.61 -0.42
N GLY A 115 0.90 -24.55 -0.47
CA GLY A 115 0.00 -25.37 0.36
C GLY A 115 -1.02 -24.50 1.09
N THR A 116 -1.00 -24.50 2.43
CA THR A 116 -1.80 -23.58 3.25
C THR A 116 -1.02 -22.27 3.49
N VAL A 117 -1.59 -21.16 3.05
CA VAL A 117 -0.98 -19.83 3.14
C VAL A 117 -1.83 -18.92 4.02
N VAL A 118 -1.19 -18.25 4.97
CA VAL A 118 -1.82 -17.19 5.78
C VAL A 118 -1.45 -15.83 5.20
N CYS A 119 -2.47 -15.02 4.89
CA CYS A 119 -2.33 -13.65 4.41
C CYS A 119 -2.82 -12.68 5.48
N ALA A 120 -1.90 -12.01 6.18
CA ALA A 120 -2.18 -11.14 7.32
C ALA A 120 -2.12 -9.65 6.89
N GLY A 121 -3.27 -9.00 6.77
CA GLY A 121 -3.42 -7.61 6.36
C GLY A 121 -3.83 -6.69 7.51
N GLY A 122 -3.08 -5.62 7.77
CA GLY A 122 -3.37 -4.64 8.82
C GLY A 122 -3.79 -3.27 8.28
N GLY A 123 -4.99 -2.81 8.60
CA GLY A 123 -5.53 -1.54 8.14
C GLY A 123 -5.47 -1.41 6.62
N VAL A 124 -4.88 -0.31 6.11
CA VAL A 124 -4.71 -0.11 4.66
C VAL A 124 -3.84 -1.19 3.98
N GLY A 125 -3.04 -1.94 4.73
CA GLY A 125 -2.22 -3.05 4.23
C GLY A 125 -3.01 -4.21 3.63
N VAL A 126 -4.33 -4.27 3.83
CA VAL A 126 -5.23 -5.21 3.15
C VAL A 126 -5.27 -4.94 1.64
N ALA A 127 -5.16 -3.69 1.22
CA ALA A 127 -5.20 -3.31 -0.20
C ALA A 127 -4.02 -3.89 -1.01
N PRO A 128 -2.74 -3.71 -0.61
CA PRO A 128 -1.63 -4.41 -1.25
C PRO A 128 -1.66 -5.93 -1.10
N MET A 129 -2.29 -6.47 -0.06
CA MET A 129 -2.45 -7.91 0.14
C MET A 129 -3.43 -8.54 -0.86
N LEU A 130 -4.47 -7.83 -1.28
CA LEU A 130 -5.53 -8.36 -2.14
C LEU A 130 -5.02 -8.97 -3.46
N PRO A 131 -4.14 -8.32 -4.26
CA PRO A 131 -3.60 -8.94 -5.47
C PRO A 131 -2.75 -10.19 -5.19
N ILE A 132 -2.09 -10.27 -4.04
CA ILE A 132 -1.34 -11.45 -3.60
C ILE A 132 -2.30 -12.59 -3.28
N ILE A 133 -3.36 -12.33 -2.52
CA ILE A 133 -4.44 -13.28 -2.22
C ILE A 133 -5.03 -13.87 -3.50
N LYS A 134 -5.39 -13.01 -4.48
CA LYS A 134 -5.92 -13.42 -5.78
C LYS A 134 -4.95 -14.35 -6.51
N ALA A 135 -3.67 -13.99 -6.56
CA ALA A 135 -2.63 -14.76 -7.24
C ALA A 135 -2.35 -16.12 -6.55
N LEU A 136 -2.26 -16.12 -5.22
CA LEU A 136 -2.07 -17.35 -4.43
C LEU A 136 -3.24 -18.32 -4.61
N LYS A 137 -4.47 -17.79 -4.59
CA LYS A 137 -5.68 -18.60 -4.81
C LYS A 137 -5.69 -19.19 -6.22
N ALA A 138 -5.35 -18.40 -7.23
CA ALA A 138 -5.25 -18.87 -8.62
C ALA A 138 -4.15 -19.95 -8.80
N ALA A 139 -3.07 -19.90 -8.03
CA ALA A 139 -2.01 -20.91 -7.99
C ALA A 139 -2.41 -22.22 -7.26
N GLY A 140 -3.64 -22.30 -6.73
CA GLY A 140 -4.17 -23.49 -6.09
C GLY A 140 -3.77 -23.69 -4.62
N ASN A 141 -3.44 -22.58 -3.92
CA ASN A 141 -3.22 -22.59 -2.48
C ASN A 141 -4.54 -22.59 -1.71
N LYS A 142 -4.51 -23.15 -0.49
CA LYS A 142 -5.50 -22.85 0.53
C LYS A 142 -5.12 -21.52 1.16
N VAL A 143 -5.96 -20.49 1.00
CA VAL A 143 -5.69 -19.14 1.48
C VAL A 143 -6.55 -18.82 2.68
N VAL A 144 -5.92 -18.57 3.83
CA VAL A 144 -6.55 -18.09 5.05
C VAL A 144 -6.13 -16.64 5.25
N SER A 145 -7.09 -15.72 5.18
CA SER A 145 -6.82 -14.29 5.34
C SER A 145 -7.15 -13.83 6.76
N VAL A 146 -6.23 -13.10 7.38
CA VAL A 146 -6.42 -12.45 8.69
C VAL A 146 -6.43 -10.95 8.45
N LEU A 147 -7.61 -10.33 8.55
CA LEU A 147 -7.77 -8.88 8.43
C LEU A 147 -7.80 -8.25 9.81
N ALA A 148 -6.93 -7.28 10.05
CA ALA A 148 -6.82 -6.63 11.35
C ALA A 148 -6.95 -5.11 11.26
N GLY A 149 -7.61 -4.50 12.24
CA GLY A 149 -7.76 -3.07 12.38
C GLY A 149 -7.93 -2.66 13.84
N ARG A 150 -7.76 -1.39 14.15
CA ARG A 150 -8.04 -0.90 15.51
C ARG A 150 -9.53 -0.97 15.81
N THR A 151 -10.36 -0.62 14.81
CA THR A 151 -11.82 -0.58 14.89
C THR A 151 -12.44 -1.15 13.62
N LYS A 152 -13.76 -1.39 13.63
CA LYS A 152 -14.53 -1.88 12.48
C LYS A 152 -14.32 -1.03 11.21
N GLU A 153 -14.26 0.28 11.34
CA GLU A 153 -14.15 1.23 10.23
C GLU A 153 -12.82 1.12 9.48
N LEU A 154 -11.81 0.47 10.08
CA LEU A 154 -10.51 0.21 9.48
C LEU A 154 -10.41 -1.17 8.83
N ILE A 155 -11.47 -1.98 8.89
CA ILE A 155 -11.58 -3.22 8.11
C ILE A 155 -12.11 -2.86 6.73
N ILE A 156 -11.23 -2.91 5.75
CA ILE A 156 -11.53 -2.54 4.36
C ILE A 156 -11.45 -3.74 3.44
N LEU A 157 -12.11 -3.69 2.29
CA LEU A 157 -12.05 -4.71 1.23
C LEU A 157 -12.41 -6.13 1.69
N GLU A 158 -13.16 -6.27 2.78
CA GLU A 158 -13.52 -7.58 3.34
C GLU A 158 -14.21 -8.47 2.30
N ASP A 159 -15.22 -7.93 1.59
CA ASP A 159 -15.96 -8.69 0.58
C ASP A 159 -15.09 -9.19 -0.56
N GLU A 160 -14.13 -8.37 -0.99
CA GLU A 160 -13.17 -8.75 -2.03
C GLU A 160 -12.21 -9.84 -1.54
N VAL A 161 -11.74 -9.73 -0.30
CA VAL A 161 -10.89 -10.75 0.31
C VAL A 161 -11.65 -12.07 0.48
N ARG A 162 -12.91 -12.03 0.92
CA ARG A 162 -13.75 -13.23 1.09
C ARG A 162 -13.98 -13.99 -0.22
N LYS A 163 -14.09 -13.29 -1.35
CA LYS A 163 -14.25 -13.92 -2.68
C LYS A 163 -13.03 -14.76 -3.08
N HIS A 164 -11.85 -14.45 -2.55
CA HIS A 164 -10.58 -15.03 -2.96
C HIS A 164 -9.86 -15.79 -1.85
N SER A 165 -10.48 -15.96 -0.68
CA SER A 165 -9.94 -16.72 0.44
C SER A 165 -10.85 -17.89 0.80
N ASP A 166 -10.25 -18.99 1.28
CA ASP A 166 -11.01 -20.13 1.79
C ASP A 166 -11.60 -19.81 3.17
N GLU A 167 -10.93 -18.95 3.91
CA GLU A 167 -11.37 -18.47 5.21
C GLU A 167 -10.90 -17.04 5.46
N VAL A 168 -11.71 -16.25 6.16
CA VAL A 168 -11.36 -14.90 6.59
C VAL A 168 -11.63 -14.76 8.08
N ILE A 169 -10.58 -14.43 8.82
CA ILE A 169 -10.60 -14.11 10.25
C ILE A 169 -10.49 -12.59 10.38
N ILE A 170 -11.45 -12.00 11.11
CA ILE A 170 -11.46 -10.55 11.37
C ILE A 170 -11.03 -10.31 12.81
N MET A 171 -10.04 -9.43 13.01
CA MET A 171 -9.53 -9.03 14.31
C MET A 171 -9.66 -7.52 14.48
N THR A 172 -10.23 -7.05 15.59
CA THR A 172 -10.20 -5.63 15.96
C THR A 172 -9.67 -5.45 17.38
N ASP A 173 -8.80 -4.44 17.56
CA ASP A 173 -8.15 -4.21 18.85
C ASP A 173 -9.19 -3.91 19.94
N ASP A 174 -10.23 -3.16 19.61
CA ASP A 174 -11.31 -2.77 20.51
C ASP A 174 -12.43 -3.82 20.65
N GLY A 175 -12.51 -4.80 19.73
CA GLY A 175 -13.57 -5.81 19.69
C GLY A 175 -14.87 -5.31 19.05
N SER A 176 -14.83 -4.18 18.32
CA SER A 176 -16.02 -3.61 17.66
C SER A 176 -16.53 -4.44 16.48
N TYR A 177 -15.67 -5.32 15.94
CA TYR A 177 -16.05 -6.23 14.84
C TYR A 177 -15.14 -7.48 14.81
N GLY A 178 -15.74 -8.63 14.51
CA GLY A 178 -15.02 -9.91 14.50
C GLY A 178 -14.57 -10.33 15.91
N GLN A 179 -13.34 -10.77 16.03
CA GLN A 179 -12.72 -11.16 17.29
C GLN A 179 -11.91 -10.01 17.89
N LYS A 180 -11.97 -9.82 19.20
CA LYS A 180 -11.13 -8.85 19.89
C LYS A 180 -9.69 -9.35 19.97
N GLY A 181 -8.76 -8.54 19.47
CA GLY A 181 -7.33 -8.84 19.53
C GLY A 181 -6.57 -8.30 18.33
N VAL A 182 -5.27 -8.55 18.34
CA VAL A 182 -4.34 -8.13 17.28
C VAL A 182 -4.14 -9.24 16.23
N VAL A 183 -3.61 -8.90 15.06
CA VAL A 183 -3.41 -9.83 13.93
C VAL A 183 -2.68 -11.11 14.29
N THR A 184 -1.69 -11.04 15.19
CA THR A 184 -0.90 -12.20 15.62
C THR A 184 -1.73 -13.28 16.31
N VAL A 185 -2.80 -12.91 17.01
CA VAL A 185 -3.75 -13.86 17.61
C VAL A 185 -4.45 -14.66 16.51
N GLY A 186 -4.93 -14.00 15.47
CA GLY A 186 -5.57 -14.68 14.33
C GLY A 186 -4.60 -15.60 13.58
N ILE A 187 -3.35 -15.17 13.35
CA ILE A 187 -2.31 -16.02 12.74
C ILE A 187 -2.06 -17.26 13.61
N GLU A 188 -1.89 -17.07 14.92
CA GLU A 188 -1.59 -18.16 15.85
C GLU A 188 -2.72 -19.19 15.91
N GLN A 189 -3.99 -18.77 15.87
CA GLN A 189 -5.15 -19.66 15.79
C GLN A 189 -5.08 -20.59 14.57
N VAL A 190 -4.65 -20.07 13.42
CA VAL A 190 -4.50 -20.89 12.20
C VAL A 190 -3.36 -21.88 12.37
N ILE A 191 -2.19 -21.43 12.84
CA ILE A 191 -1.00 -22.27 13.02
C ILE A 191 -1.26 -23.40 14.03
N GLN A 192 -2.05 -23.14 15.09
CA GLN A 192 -2.34 -24.14 16.12
C GLN A 192 -3.30 -25.25 15.64
N ARG A 193 -4.16 -24.96 14.65
CA ARG A 193 -5.16 -25.93 14.16
C ARG A 193 -4.73 -26.69 12.91
N GLU A 194 -3.80 -26.13 12.12
CA GLU A 194 -3.35 -26.74 10.88
C GLU A 194 -1.93 -26.30 10.51
N LYS A 195 -1.27 -27.13 9.68
CA LYS A 195 0.05 -26.77 9.15
C LYS A 195 -0.06 -25.57 8.21
N VAL A 196 0.70 -24.51 8.50
CA VAL A 196 0.87 -23.34 7.62
C VAL A 196 2.21 -23.47 6.93
N ASP A 197 2.20 -23.38 5.59
CA ASP A 197 3.40 -23.55 4.76
C ASP A 197 4.06 -22.21 4.44
N LYS A 198 3.31 -21.10 4.43
CA LYS A 198 3.81 -19.75 4.17
C LYS A 198 2.91 -18.70 4.82
N CYS A 199 3.49 -17.60 5.27
CA CYS A 199 2.77 -16.42 5.73
C CYS A 199 3.20 -15.20 4.92
N PHE A 200 2.24 -14.35 4.57
CA PHE A 200 2.48 -12.99 4.06
C PHE A 200 1.89 -12.00 5.06
N ALA A 201 2.67 -11.00 5.48
CA ALA A 201 2.20 -9.98 6.41
C ALA A 201 2.45 -8.57 5.84
N ILE A 202 1.36 -7.80 5.65
CA ILE A 202 1.42 -6.45 5.11
C ILE A 202 0.59 -5.49 5.98
N GLY A 203 1.23 -4.43 6.45
CA GLY A 203 0.59 -3.43 7.30
C GLY A 203 1.60 -2.52 7.99
N PRO A 204 1.25 -1.91 9.11
CA PRO A 204 2.20 -1.13 9.91
C PRO A 204 3.47 -1.91 10.22
N ALA A 205 4.63 -1.27 10.13
CA ALA A 205 5.92 -1.94 10.30
C ALA A 205 6.04 -2.68 11.65
N ILE A 206 5.46 -2.10 12.72
CA ILE A 206 5.43 -2.75 14.03
C ILE A 206 4.59 -4.05 14.01
N MET A 207 3.47 -4.06 13.29
CA MET A 207 2.64 -5.25 13.09
C MET A 207 3.44 -6.35 12.38
N MET A 208 4.10 -6.01 11.27
CA MET A 208 4.94 -6.95 10.51
C MET A 208 6.05 -7.55 11.37
N LYS A 209 6.74 -6.72 12.18
CA LYS A 209 7.74 -7.20 13.16
C LYS A 209 7.16 -8.26 14.09
N PHE A 210 6.00 -8.01 14.69
CA PHE A 210 5.38 -8.98 15.61
C PHE A 210 4.87 -10.23 14.89
N CYS A 211 4.36 -10.12 13.67
CA CYS A 211 4.02 -11.29 12.85
C CYS A 211 5.26 -12.17 12.63
N CYS A 212 6.40 -11.58 12.26
CA CYS A 212 7.65 -12.31 12.06
C CYS A 212 8.16 -12.97 13.34
N LEU A 213 8.10 -12.27 14.48
CA LEU A 213 8.47 -12.83 15.77
C LEU A 213 7.59 -14.04 16.15
N LEU A 214 6.29 -13.99 15.86
CA LEU A 214 5.38 -15.10 16.08
C LEU A 214 5.70 -16.27 15.15
N THR A 215 5.71 -16.03 13.85
CA THR A 215 5.88 -17.09 12.82
C THR A 215 7.24 -17.77 12.92
N LYS A 216 8.27 -17.05 13.37
CA LYS A 216 9.61 -17.61 13.63
C LYS A 216 9.59 -18.68 14.73
N LYS A 217 8.77 -18.52 15.79
CA LYS A 217 8.60 -19.53 16.86
C LYS A 217 8.02 -20.84 16.34
N TYR A 218 7.21 -20.75 15.28
CA TYR A 218 6.55 -21.91 14.67
C TYR A 218 7.26 -22.39 13.40
N ASN A 219 8.41 -21.81 13.05
CA ASN A 219 9.15 -22.10 11.82
C ASN A 219 8.31 -21.95 10.54
N VAL A 220 7.39 -20.97 10.49
CA VAL A 220 6.59 -20.65 9.31
C VAL A 220 7.30 -19.58 8.49
N PRO A 221 7.79 -19.88 7.28
CA PRO A 221 8.41 -18.88 6.40
C PRO A 221 7.46 -17.70 6.17
N THR A 222 7.97 -16.47 6.33
CA THR A 222 7.12 -15.27 6.34
C THR A 222 7.72 -14.18 5.48
N ASP A 223 6.97 -13.74 4.46
CA ASP A 223 7.32 -12.56 3.69
C ASP A 223 6.55 -11.34 4.19
N VAL A 224 7.24 -10.21 4.22
CA VAL A 224 6.68 -8.90 4.57
C VAL A 224 6.87 -7.91 3.43
N SER A 225 5.86 -7.10 3.15
CA SER A 225 5.97 -6.03 2.16
C SER A 225 6.31 -4.73 2.86
N LEU A 226 7.54 -4.26 2.66
CA LEU A 226 8.09 -3.13 3.41
C LEU A 226 7.71 -1.79 2.76
N ASN A 227 7.29 -0.85 3.60
CA ASN A 227 7.03 0.52 3.22
C ASN A 227 8.06 1.43 3.89
N THR A 228 9.15 1.73 3.19
CA THR A 228 10.20 2.66 3.61
C THR A 228 10.05 4.00 2.89
N ILE A 229 10.82 5.02 3.33
CA ILE A 229 10.93 6.28 2.59
C ILE A 229 11.50 5.99 1.20
N MET A 230 10.77 6.37 0.15
CA MET A 230 11.18 6.22 -1.25
C MET A 230 11.08 7.57 -1.96
N VAL A 231 12.08 7.89 -2.79
CA VAL A 231 12.13 9.13 -3.56
C VAL A 231 12.06 8.85 -5.06
N ASP A 232 13.04 8.15 -5.63
CA ASP A 232 13.07 7.86 -7.07
C ASP A 232 12.35 6.57 -7.46
N GLY A 233 12.38 5.55 -6.60
CA GLY A 233 11.76 4.25 -6.85
C GLY A 233 12.56 3.33 -7.80
N THR A 234 13.75 3.73 -8.24
CA THR A 234 14.57 3.02 -9.25
C THR A 234 15.92 2.52 -8.74
N GLY A 235 16.17 2.67 -7.42
CA GLY A 235 17.40 2.20 -6.78
C GLY A 235 18.58 3.17 -6.83
N MET A 236 18.41 4.37 -7.38
CA MET A 236 19.52 5.32 -7.57
C MET A 236 19.80 6.14 -6.31
N CYS A 237 18.77 6.64 -5.62
CA CYS A 237 18.95 7.58 -4.50
C CYS A 237 19.32 6.91 -3.17
N GLY A 238 19.09 5.61 -3.00
CA GLY A 238 19.37 4.86 -1.78
C GLY A 238 18.53 5.24 -0.54
N ALA A 239 17.47 6.06 -0.70
CA ALA A 239 16.61 6.48 0.40
C ALA A 239 15.91 5.28 1.07
N CYS A 240 15.50 4.28 0.28
CA CYS A 240 14.77 3.10 0.72
C CYS A 240 15.67 1.94 1.19
N ARG A 241 16.96 2.17 1.46
CA ARG A 241 17.88 1.10 1.89
C ARG A 241 17.46 0.54 3.25
N ILE A 242 17.66 -0.77 3.40
CA ILE A 242 17.37 -1.55 4.60
C ILE A 242 18.37 -2.70 4.71
N THR A 243 18.61 -3.21 5.90
CA THR A 243 19.40 -4.43 6.11
C THR A 243 18.47 -5.66 6.16
N VAL A 244 18.76 -6.64 5.30
CA VAL A 244 18.09 -7.96 5.26
C VAL A 244 19.15 -9.04 5.20
N GLY A 245 19.16 -9.98 6.14
CA GLY A 245 20.17 -11.03 6.25
C GLY A 245 21.60 -10.47 6.34
N GLY A 246 21.78 -9.35 7.04
CA GLY A 246 23.08 -8.67 7.20
C GLY A 246 23.58 -7.95 5.93
N LYS A 247 22.77 -7.85 4.87
CA LYS A 247 23.11 -7.18 3.60
C LYS A 247 22.23 -5.97 3.35
N THR A 248 22.83 -4.90 2.83
CA THR A 248 22.06 -3.74 2.38
C THR A 248 21.22 -4.10 1.14
N LYS A 249 19.93 -3.79 1.21
CA LYS A 249 18.94 -3.94 0.15
C LYS A 249 18.24 -2.63 -0.11
N PHE A 250 17.73 -2.44 -1.33
CA PHE A 250 16.90 -1.29 -1.71
C PHE A 250 15.46 -1.74 -1.93
N VAL A 251 14.55 -1.33 -1.06
CA VAL A 251 13.16 -1.79 -1.07
C VAL A 251 12.49 -1.57 -2.42
N CYS A 252 12.83 -0.49 -3.12
CA CYS A 252 12.21 -0.15 -4.41
C CYS A 252 12.63 -1.05 -5.59
N VAL A 253 13.77 -1.75 -5.51
CA VAL A 253 14.26 -2.60 -6.63
C VAL A 253 14.55 -4.04 -6.22
N ASP A 254 14.94 -4.29 -4.95
CA ASP A 254 15.15 -5.65 -4.43
C ASP A 254 13.86 -6.25 -3.83
N GLY A 255 12.86 -5.38 -3.48
CA GLY A 255 11.59 -5.72 -2.86
C GLY A 255 10.40 -5.24 -3.69
N PRO A 256 9.27 -4.93 -3.09
CA PRO A 256 9.07 -4.54 -1.69
C PRO A 256 8.99 -5.70 -0.69
N GLU A 257 8.91 -6.93 -1.15
CA GLU A 257 8.76 -8.09 -0.29
C GLU A 257 10.11 -8.72 0.04
N PHE A 258 10.27 -9.10 1.31
CA PHE A 258 11.48 -9.72 1.86
C PHE A 258 11.12 -10.81 2.86
N ASP A 259 12.04 -11.76 3.07
CA ASP A 259 11.95 -12.67 4.21
C ASP A 259 11.96 -11.85 5.51
N GLY A 260 10.79 -11.84 6.17
CA GLY A 260 10.58 -11.04 7.36
C GLY A 260 11.42 -11.48 8.57
N HIS A 261 11.92 -12.72 8.57
CA HIS A 261 12.79 -13.22 9.61
C HIS A 261 14.23 -12.69 9.52
N GLU A 262 14.59 -12.13 8.36
CA GLU A 262 15.92 -11.58 8.05
C GLU A 262 15.94 -10.04 8.05
N VAL A 263 14.79 -9.37 8.16
CA VAL A 263 14.67 -7.90 8.15
C VAL A 263 15.14 -7.30 9.47
N ASP A 264 16.03 -6.31 9.42
CA ASP A 264 16.37 -5.45 10.56
C ASP A 264 15.30 -4.37 10.73
N PHE A 265 14.24 -4.70 11.48
CA PHE A 265 13.15 -3.78 11.79
C PHE A 265 13.58 -2.60 12.66
N ASP A 266 14.61 -2.75 13.49
CA ASP A 266 15.05 -1.66 14.38
C ASP A 266 15.78 -0.57 13.58
N GLU A 267 16.62 -0.96 12.62
CA GLU A 267 17.18 -0.04 11.64
C GLU A 267 16.07 0.64 10.83
N MET A 268 15.08 -0.13 10.35
CA MET A 268 13.95 0.40 9.59
C MET A 268 13.20 1.49 10.36
N PHE A 269 12.85 1.25 11.63
CA PHE A 269 12.16 2.24 12.47
C PHE A 269 12.96 3.51 12.66
N LYS A 270 14.27 3.38 12.93
CA LYS A 270 15.17 4.53 13.07
C LYS A 270 15.21 5.39 11.80
N ARG A 271 15.26 4.75 10.63
CA ARG A 271 15.27 5.45 9.35
C ARG A 271 13.94 6.11 9.01
N MET A 272 12.82 5.42 9.24
CA MET A 272 11.48 5.98 9.03
C MET A 272 11.21 7.21 9.91
N GLY A 273 11.83 7.29 11.09
CA GLY A 273 11.72 8.42 11.99
C GLY A 273 12.56 9.65 11.62
N ALA A 274 13.44 9.55 10.62
CA ALA A 274 14.43 10.60 10.32
C ALA A 274 13.83 11.96 9.94
N PHE A 275 12.67 11.98 9.27
CA PHE A 275 12.00 13.22 8.82
C PHE A 275 10.75 13.57 9.62
N LYS A 276 10.44 12.82 10.67
CA LYS A 276 9.22 13.02 11.47
C LYS A 276 9.00 14.45 12.00
N PRO A 277 10.03 15.21 12.44
CA PRO A 277 9.84 16.60 12.84
C PRO A 277 9.36 17.49 11.69
N ALA A 278 9.93 17.35 10.50
CA ALA A 278 9.53 18.11 9.31
C ALA A 278 8.11 17.74 8.85
N GLU A 279 7.76 16.45 8.87
CA GLU A 279 6.41 15.97 8.53
C GLU A 279 5.34 16.59 9.47
N ILE A 280 5.63 16.69 10.77
CA ILE A 280 4.74 17.31 11.75
C ILE A 280 4.57 18.81 11.46
N GLU A 281 5.63 19.50 11.09
CA GLU A 281 5.59 20.92 10.76
C GLU A 281 4.74 21.17 9.50
N GLU A 282 4.93 20.40 8.45
CA GLU A 282 4.14 20.52 7.22
C GLU A 282 2.66 20.21 7.43
N MET A 283 2.33 19.22 8.27
CA MET A 283 0.94 18.94 8.63
C MET A 283 0.28 20.11 9.37
N LYS A 284 0.98 20.77 10.28
CA LYS A 284 0.46 21.99 10.97
C LYS A 284 0.15 23.10 9.97
N LYS A 285 1.06 23.36 9.02
CA LYS A 285 0.83 24.37 7.97
C LYS A 285 -0.40 24.04 7.13
N LEU A 286 -0.62 22.75 6.79
CA LEU A 286 -1.80 22.33 6.06
C LEU A 286 -3.09 22.57 6.85
N GLU A 287 -3.11 22.22 8.14
CA GLU A 287 -4.27 22.44 9.01
C GLU A 287 -4.61 23.92 9.17
N GLU A 288 -3.61 24.80 9.27
CA GLU A 288 -3.78 26.24 9.32
C GLU A 288 -4.38 26.79 8.03
N HIS A 289 -3.89 26.35 6.87
CA HIS A 289 -4.43 26.74 5.57
C HIS A 289 -5.89 26.30 5.39
N VAL A 290 -6.24 25.09 5.79
CA VAL A 290 -7.63 24.60 5.71
C VAL A 290 -8.54 25.40 6.62
N LYS A 291 -8.09 25.77 7.83
CA LYS A 291 -8.87 26.59 8.77
C LYS A 291 -9.09 28.01 8.23
N SER A 292 -8.07 28.64 7.64
CA SER A 292 -8.18 29.99 7.06
C SER A 292 -9.15 30.00 5.88
N ALA A 293 -9.04 29.05 4.96
CA ALA A 293 -9.95 28.94 3.81
C ALA A 293 -11.42 28.72 4.24
N THR A 294 -11.65 27.92 5.29
CA THR A 294 -13.00 27.68 5.82
C THR A 294 -13.59 28.91 6.50
N THR A 295 -12.73 29.78 7.06
CA THR A 295 -13.14 31.03 7.73
C THR A 295 -13.51 32.09 6.70
N GLU A 296 -12.75 32.21 5.61
CA GLU A 296 -13.04 33.13 4.53
C GLU A 296 -14.35 32.81 3.81
N GLN A 297 -14.64 31.52 3.54
CA GLN A 297 -15.92 31.09 2.95
C GLN A 297 -17.14 31.37 3.85
N LYS A 298 -16.97 31.39 5.19
CA LYS A 298 -18.05 31.71 6.13
C LYS A 298 -18.30 33.22 6.29
N GLN A 299 -17.39 34.07 5.82
CA GLN A 299 -17.55 35.53 5.86
C GLN A 299 -18.16 36.08 4.57
N GLU A 300 -18.17 35.29 3.49
CA GLU A 300 -18.76 35.64 2.19
C GLU A 300 -20.20 35.15 2.02
N THR A 301 -20.76 34.41 2.99
CA THR A 301 -22.17 33.95 3.05
C THR A 301 -22.94 34.66 4.12
#